data_d99fcec5d5904b6d84e839808429da92
#
_entry.id   d99fcec5d5904b6d84e839808429da92
#
_cell.length_a   1.000
_cell.length_b   1.000
_cell.length_c   1.000
_cell.angle_alpha   90.00
_cell.angle_beta   90.00
_cell.angle_gamma   90.00
#
_symmetry.space_group_name_H-M   'P 1'
#
loop_
_entity.id
_entity.type
_entity.pdbx_description
1 polymer ?
#
loop_
_entity_poly.entity_id
_entity_poly.type
_entity_poly.pdbx_seq_one_letter_code
_entity_poly.pdbx_strand_id
1 'polypeptide(L)'
;MRRRKFLLSTGVIAAATCWDRFSFAAEEKIGTRADEFRADVVIVGGGLGGCAAAISALRAGLRVLMTEETDWIGGQLTSQAVPPDEHRWIETHGANFSYRELRSRIRDHYRKHYPLQETTRAKTDLNPGNGSVSRLCHEPRVALAVLGDWLAPWLSSGKLRLLLGYLPVAVELDGDSIRAVTIERTGGGDRKVLTAPYFLDATELGDLLPLSQTEFVTGAEARSETGELHGADLANPHNQQAFTMCFAIDHIPGEEHVIEKPSEYDFWRGFVPRMTPPWPGKLLDFTYTHPPTGLPRKLGFDPNGGKTDGVVNLWVYRRLIDRSQFVPGSYVGDISLVNWPQNDYFLGNLIGVTREERDEHVRRATQLSLSWLYWLQTEAPRADGGLGHPGLRLRGDLLGSDTGVAKFPYVRESRRILAMLTVTERHVGREQREKDLGRSGEGLRAESFPDSVGIGSYPIDLHPSTGGDNYIDFPSLPFEIPLGALIPKRVENLIAASKNIGVTHITQGCYRLHPVEWGIGEAAGLVVAQAIDRQVPPRKLRDSAKELANFQGRLVSQGVELRWP
;
A
#
# COMPACT_ATOMS: atom_id res chain seq x y z
N MET A 1 -27.94 -57.56 -0.37
CA MET A 1 -26.71 -56.75 -0.28
C MET A 1 -26.78 -55.59 -1.26
N ARG A 2 -27.20 -54.40 -0.83
CA ARG A 2 -27.27 -53.20 -1.67
C ARG A 2 -26.21 -52.20 -1.12
N ARG A 3 -25.19 -51.89 -1.93
CA ARG A 3 -24.20 -50.87 -1.66
C ARG A 3 -24.83 -49.49 -1.85
N ARG A 4 -24.96 -48.70 -0.81
CA ARG A 4 -25.27 -47.26 -0.88
C ARG A 4 -23.95 -46.50 -1.18
N LYS A 5 -23.90 -45.85 -2.33
CA LYS A 5 -22.88 -44.84 -2.65
C LYS A 5 -23.24 -43.57 -1.91
N PHE A 6 -22.36 -43.11 -1.01
CA PHE A 6 -22.38 -41.77 -0.45
C PHE A 6 -21.74 -40.81 -1.48
N LEU A 7 -22.52 -39.92 -2.00
CA LEU A 7 -22.04 -38.74 -2.76
C LEU A 7 -21.61 -37.70 -1.72
N LEU A 8 -20.31 -37.47 -1.60
CA LEU A 8 -19.75 -36.29 -0.98
C LEU A 8 -19.95 -35.13 -1.95
N SER A 9 -20.90 -34.25 -1.66
CA SER A 9 -21.01 -32.97 -2.33
C SER A 9 -19.93 -32.04 -1.75
N THR A 10 -18.91 -31.80 -2.53
CA THR A 10 -17.96 -30.68 -2.29
C THR A 10 -18.70 -29.37 -2.47
N GLY A 11 -19.13 -28.79 -1.39
CA GLY A 11 -19.61 -27.41 -1.34
C GLY A 11 -18.41 -26.47 -1.43
N VAL A 12 -17.97 -26.16 -2.64
CA VAL A 12 -17.15 -24.99 -2.90
C VAL A 12 -18.07 -23.79 -2.75
N ILE A 13 -17.99 -23.11 -1.64
CA ILE A 13 -18.72 -21.86 -1.40
C ILE A 13 -18.05 -20.80 -2.27
N ALA A 14 -18.71 -20.47 -3.37
CA ALA A 14 -18.38 -19.35 -4.22
C ALA A 14 -18.71 -18.03 -3.49
N ALA A 15 -17.84 -17.58 -2.62
CA ALA A 15 -17.91 -16.24 -2.03
C ALA A 15 -17.56 -15.13 -3.06
N ALA A 16 -17.06 -15.50 -4.22
CA ALA A 16 -16.69 -14.57 -5.30
C ALA A 16 -17.89 -14.04 -6.10
N THR A 17 -19.07 -14.65 -6.00
CA THR A 17 -20.22 -14.29 -6.85
C THR A 17 -21.17 -13.26 -6.25
N CYS A 18 -20.94 -12.78 -5.03
CA CYS A 18 -21.86 -11.83 -4.38
C CYS A 18 -21.70 -10.38 -4.89
N TRP A 19 -20.56 -10.04 -5.48
CA TRP A 19 -20.28 -8.67 -5.92
C TRP A 19 -20.86 -8.33 -7.30
N ASP A 20 -21.00 -9.33 -8.19
CA ASP A 20 -21.64 -9.12 -9.51
C ASP A 20 -23.14 -8.85 -9.43
N ARG A 21 -23.79 -9.14 -8.30
CA ARG A 21 -25.26 -8.95 -8.13
C ARG A 21 -25.64 -7.59 -7.55
N PHE A 22 -24.70 -6.78 -7.06
CA PHE A 22 -24.98 -5.43 -6.54
C PHE A 22 -24.89 -4.31 -7.57
N SER A 23 -24.81 -4.66 -8.86
CA SER A 23 -24.71 -3.70 -9.96
C SER A 23 -26.06 -3.07 -10.40
N PHE A 24 -27.13 -3.20 -9.64
CA PHE A 24 -28.44 -2.64 -9.99
C PHE A 24 -28.85 -1.52 -9.04
N ALA A 25 -28.36 -0.31 -9.27
CA ALA A 25 -29.05 0.91 -8.84
C ALA A 25 -29.33 1.76 -10.07
N ALA A 26 -30.53 2.33 -10.12
CA ALA A 26 -31.14 3.02 -11.24
C ALA A 26 -30.20 3.97 -11.97
N GLU A 27 -30.07 3.79 -13.28
CA GLU A 27 -29.42 4.71 -14.22
C GLU A 27 -30.24 5.98 -14.36
N GLU A 28 -29.77 7.10 -13.84
CA GLU A 28 -30.08 8.40 -14.45
C GLU A 28 -29.13 8.61 -15.64
N LYS A 29 -29.58 8.26 -16.81
CA LYS A 29 -28.89 8.56 -18.07
C LYS A 29 -28.99 10.04 -18.38
N ILE A 30 -27.93 10.78 -18.09
CA ILE A 30 -27.70 12.11 -18.67
C ILE A 30 -26.42 12.01 -19.50
N GLY A 31 -26.57 11.71 -20.79
CA GLY A 31 -25.45 11.67 -21.73
C GLY A 31 -25.81 10.92 -23.00
N THR A 32 -25.31 11.37 -24.11
CA THR A 32 -25.58 10.82 -25.45
C THR A 32 -24.69 9.62 -25.81
N ARG A 33 -23.81 9.17 -24.87
CA ARG A 33 -22.94 7.97 -25.03
C ARG A 33 -23.34 6.92 -23.99
N ALA A 34 -23.61 5.70 -24.43
CA ALA A 34 -24.09 4.58 -23.60
C ALA A 34 -23.15 4.21 -22.42
N ASP A 35 -21.88 4.63 -22.45
CA ASP A 35 -20.83 4.26 -21.50
C ASP A 35 -20.27 5.47 -20.72
N GLU A 36 -20.98 6.59 -20.67
CA GLU A 36 -20.56 7.77 -19.90
C GLU A 36 -21.20 7.78 -18.52
N PHE A 37 -20.34 7.96 -17.48
CA PHE A 37 -20.76 8.05 -16.09
C PHE A 37 -20.34 9.39 -15.49
N ARG A 38 -21.23 10.00 -14.69
CA ARG A 38 -21.01 11.29 -14.07
C ARG A 38 -21.17 11.25 -12.56
N ALA A 39 -20.26 11.92 -11.84
CA ALA A 39 -20.31 12.13 -10.39
C ALA A 39 -19.84 13.53 -10.00
N ASP A 40 -19.79 13.80 -8.70
CA ASP A 40 -19.22 15.03 -8.15
C ASP A 40 -17.68 14.91 -8.06
N VAL A 41 -17.18 13.70 -7.91
CA VAL A 41 -15.74 13.37 -7.94
C VAL A 41 -15.51 12.00 -8.57
N VAL A 42 -14.46 11.90 -9.39
CA VAL A 42 -13.91 10.64 -9.91
C VAL A 42 -12.62 10.33 -9.16
N ILE A 43 -12.54 9.15 -8.55
CA ILE A 43 -11.34 8.63 -7.90
C ILE A 43 -10.81 7.48 -8.75
N VAL A 44 -9.66 7.69 -9.36
CA VAL A 44 -8.99 6.66 -10.16
C VAL A 44 -7.97 5.96 -9.30
N GLY A 45 -8.20 4.67 -9.04
CA GLY A 45 -7.47 3.85 -8.10
C GLY A 45 -8.23 3.63 -6.80
N GLY A 46 -8.48 2.36 -6.48
CA GLY A 46 -9.14 1.93 -5.25
C GLY A 46 -8.15 1.45 -4.19
N GLY A 47 -6.89 1.90 -4.24
CA GLY A 47 -5.89 1.65 -3.22
C GLY A 47 -6.28 2.20 -1.84
N LEU A 48 -5.38 2.18 -0.89
CA LEU A 48 -5.69 2.59 0.49
C LEU A 48 -6.09 4.07 0.55
N GLY A 49 -5.35 4.94 -0.16
CA GLY A 49 -5.68 6.36 -0.31
C GLY A 49 -7.01 6.59 -1.03
N GLY A 50 -7.28 5.82 -2.10
CA GLY A 50 -8.55 5.89 -2.84
C GLY A 50 -9.76 5.53 -1.99
N CYS A 51 -9.65 4.49 -1.16
CA CYS A 51 -10.71 4.11 -0.21
C CYS A 51 -10.96 5.21 0.84
N ALA A 52 -9.90 5.80 1.40
CA ALA A 52 -10.01 6.90 2.35
C ALA A 52 -10.66 8.14 1.72
N ALA A 53 -10.25 8.48 0.49
CA ALA A 53 -10.82 9.58 -0.28
C ALA A 53 -12.31 9.36 -0.58
N ALA A 54 -12.69 8.14 -0.98
CA ALA A 54 -14.08 7.79 -1.23
C ALA A 54 -14.94 7.93 0.04
N ILE A 55 -14.48 7.35 1.15
CA ILE A 55 -15.19 7.41 2.44
C ILE A 55 -15.38 8.86 2.89
N SER A 56 -14.34 9.68 2.82
CA SER A 56 -14.41 11.08 3.26
C SER A 56 -15.30 11.95 2.35
N ALA A 57 -15.23 11.78 1.04
CA ALA A 57 -16.08 12.46 0.07
C ALA A 57 -17.56 12.05 0.22
N LEU A 58 -17.84 10.76 0.42
CA LEU A 58 -19.19 10.22 0.65
C LEU A 58 -19.79 10.70 1.97
N ARG A 59 -19.00 10.75 3.05
CA ARG A 59 -19.40 11.34 4.34
C ARG A 59 -19.74 12.83 4.21
N ALA A 60 -19.03 13.54 3.32
CA ALA A 60 -19.33 14.93 2.97
C ALA A 60 -20.56 15.10 2.06
N GLY A 61 -21.21 14.02 1.63
CA GLY A 61 -22.44 14.02 0.85
C GLY A 61 -22.28 13.95 -0.66
N LEU A 62 -21.05 13.86 -1.16
CA LEU A 62 -20.76 13.79 -2.61
C LEU A 62 -21.17 12.45 -3.21
N ARG A 63 -21.42 12.46 -4.53
CA ARG A 63 -21.49 11.26 -5.37
C ARG A 63 -20.11 10.94 -5.89
N VAL A 64 -19.70 9.68 -5.77
CA VAL A 64 -18.35 9.22 -6.08
C VAL A 64 -18.39 8.14 -7.16
N LEU A 65 -17.54 8.27 -8.17
CA LEU A 65 -17.12 7.17 -9.04
C LEU A 65 -15.72 6.76 -8.62
N MET A 66 -15.50 5.49 -8.29
CA MET A 66 -14.18 4.97 -7.94
C MET A 66 -13.84 3.77 -8.82
N THR A 67 -12.61 3.73 -9.35
CA THR A 67 -12.09 2.61 -10.12
C THR A 67 -11.05 1.84 -9.32
N GLU A 68 -10.82 0.60 -9.68
CA GLU A 68 -9.71 -0.20 -9.19
C GLU A 68 -9.23 -1.14 -10.29
N GLU A 69 -7.91 -1.26 -10.49
CA GLU A 69 -7.30 -2.09 -11.53
C GLU A 69 -7.49 -3.59 -11.25
N THR A 70 -7.51 -3.98 -9.98
CA THR A 70 -7.77 -5.34 -9.53
C THR A 70 -9.26 -5.56 -9.20
N ASP A 71 -9.61 -6.75 -8.76
CA ASP A 71 -10.93 -7.07 -8.20
C ASP A 71 -11.02 -6.80 -6.67
N TRP A 72 -9.94 -6.25 -6.05
CA TRP A 72 -9.84 -5.97 -4.62
C TRP A 72 -9.46 -4.51 -4.35
N ILE A 73 -10.33 -3.77 -3.68
CA ILE A 73 -10.02 -2.43 -3.14
C ILE A 73 -9.15 -2.53 -1.89
N GLY A 74 -8.42 -1.45 -1.56
CA GLY A 74 -7.64 -1.34 -0.33
C GLY A 74 -6.12 -1.46 -0.52
N GLY A 75 -5.65 -1.69 -1.75
CA GLY A 75 -4.24 -1.63 -2.16
C GLY A 75 -3.28 -2.35 -1.24
N GLN A 76 -2.44 -1.62 -0.52
CA GLN A 76 -1.40 -2.17 0.36
C GLN A 76 -1.94 -3.23 1.34
N LEU A 77 -3.12 -3.03 1.94
CA LEU A 77 -3.71 -3.94 2.92
C LEU A 77 -4.37 -5.18 2.30
N THR A 78 -4.65 -5.17 1.00
CA THR A 78 -5.53 -6.16 0.35
C THR A 78 -4.88 -6.80 -0.87
N SER A 79 -4.94 -6.15 -2.05
CA SER A 79 -4.40 -6.67 -3.31
C SER A 79 -2.87 -6.88 -3.28
N GLN A 80 -2.14 -6.11 -2.48
CA GLN A 80 -0.70 -6.22 -2.25
C GLN A 80 -0.38 -7.03 -0.97
N ALA A 81 -1.37 -7.34 -0.15
CA ALA A 81 -1.38 -8.26 0.98
C ALA A 81 -0.54 -7.87 2.21
N VAL A 82 -0.01 -6.67 2.31
CA VAL A 82 0.92 -6.29 3.37
C VAL A 82 0.17 -5.78 4.61
N PRO A 83 0.31 -6.41 5.79
CA PRO A 83 -0.22 -5.86 7.03
C PRO A 83 0.44 -4.51 7.32
N PRO A 84 -0.28 -3.58 8.01
CA PRO A 84 0.13 -2.19 8.07
C PRO A 84 1.50 -1.98 8.72
N ASP A 85 2.34 -1.19 8.10
CA ASP A 85 3.55 -0.63 8.70
C ASP A 85 3.18 0.66 9.43
N GLU A 86 3.40 0.70 10.73
CA GLU A 86 2.87 1.72 11.63
C GLU A 86 3.89 2.14 12.68
N HIS A 87 3.73 3.37 13.16
CA HIS A 87 4.54 3.88 14.27
C HIS A 87 4.02 3.41 15.64
N ARG A 88 4.85 3.50 16.66
CA ARG A 88 4.58 2.98 18.02
C ARG A 88 3.38 3.62 18.75
N TRP A 89 2.95 4.82 18.36
CA TRP A 89 1.85 5.57 19.01
C TRP A 89 0.49 5.37 18.33
N ILE A 90 0.41 4.52 17.31
CA ILE A 90 -0.76 4.38 16.43
C ILE A 90 -2.08 4.07 17.17
N GLU A 91 -1.99 3.45 18.34
CA GLU A 91 -3.17 3.11 19.15
C GLU A 91 -3.81 4.34 19.83
N THR A 92 -3.04 5.41 20.03
CA THR A 92 -3.49 6.59 20.80
C THR A 92 -3.57 7.86 19.98
N HIS A 93 -2.58 8.13 19.14
CA HIS A 93 -2.47 9.34 18.33
C HIS A 93 -1.53 9.15 17.14
N GLY A 94 -1.39 10.16 16.30
CA GLY A 94 -0.49 10.14 15.15
C GLY A 94 -1.12 9.59 13.88
N ALA A 95 -2.45 9.43 13.86
CA ALA A 95 -3.22 9.08 12.67
C ALA A 95 -4.66 9.58 12.81
N ASN A 96 -5.33 9.78 11.68
CA ASN A 96 -6.71 10.24 11.64
C ASN A 96 -7.65 9.28 12.38
N PHE A 97 -8.74 9.82 12.92
CA PHE A 97 -9.78 9.02 13.58
C PHE A 97 -10.32 7.90 12.66
N SER A 98 -10.52 8.20 11.38
CA SER A 98 -11.02 7.23 10.39
C SER A 98 -10.05 6.05 10.17
N TYR A 99 -8.74 6.28 10.22
CA TYR A 99 -7.76 5.18 10.17
C TYR A 99 -7.82 4.31 11.43
N ARG A 100 -7.93 4.92 12.60
CA ARG A 100 -8.13 4.16 13.85
C ARG A 100 -9.47 3.42 13.85
N GLU A 101 -10.51 4.00 13.23
CA GLU A 101 -11.79 3.32 12.98
C GLU A 101 -11.62 2.09 12.09
N LEU A 102 -10.86 2.18 10.98
CA LEU A 102 -10.53 1.02 10.14
C LEU A 102 -9.89 -0.10 10.96
N ARG A 103 -8.89 0.23 11.77
CA ARG A 103 -8.21 -0.73 12.65
C ARG A 103 -9.19 -1.40 13.64
N SER A 104 -10.08 -0.61 14.25
CA SER A 104 -11.10 -1.12 15.17
C SER A 104 -12.08 -2.05 14.45
N ARG A 105 -12.55 -1.69 13.27
CA ARG A 105 -13.45 -2.52 12.44
C ARG A 105 -12.80 -3.85 12.03
N ILE A 106 -11.49 -3.86 11.73
CA ILE A 106 -10.73 -5.09 11.46
C ILE A 106 -10.73 -5.99 12.70
N ARG A 107 -10.43 -5.45 13.89
CA ARG A 107 -10.49 -6.20 15.15
C ARG A 107 -11.88 -6.75 15.44
N ASP A 108 -12.92 -5.93 15.22
CA ASP A 108 -14.30 -6.33 15.47
C ASP A 108 -14.77 -7.41 14.50
N HIS A 109 -14.29 -7.36 13.24
CA HIS A 109 -14.54 -8.44 12.28
C HIS A 109 -14.00 -9.78 12.80
N TYR A 110 -12.76 -9.83 13.32
CA TYR A 110 -12.23 -11.04 13.95
C TYR A 110 -13.04 -11.46 15.17
N ARG A 111 -13.40 -10.54 16.05
CA ARG A 111 -14.20 -10.84 17.24
C ARG A 111 -15.55 -11.45 16.88
N LYS A 112 -16.17 -10.99 15.82
CA LYS A 112 -17.51 -11.38 15.39
C LYS A 112 -17.54 -12.68 14.59
N HIS A 113 -16.55 -12.88 13.72
CA HIS A 113 -16.62 -13.93 12.70
C HIS A 113 -15.61 -15.06 12.88
N TYR A 114 -14.59 -14.88 13.71
CA TYR A 114 -13.52 -15.86 13.86
C TYR A 114 -13.61 -16.62 15.19
N PRO A 115 -13.20 -17.91 15.22
CA PRO A 115 -13.23 -18.74 16.41
C PRO A 115 -12.06 -18.39 17.37
N LEU A 116 -12.05 -17.17 17.87
CA LEU A 116 -11.06 -16.69 18.83
C LEU A 116 -11.26 -17.38 20.19
N GLN A 117 -10.15 -17.68 20.89
CA GLN A 117 -10.22 -18.01 22.31
C GLN A 117 -10.85 -16.86 23.09
N GLU A 118 -11.57 -17.14 24.16
CA GLU A 118 -12.28 -16.12 24.95
C GLU A 118 -11.33 -15.06 25.52
N THR A 119 -10.18 -15.48 26.03
CA THR A 119 -9.12 -14.58 26.52
C THR A 119 -8.57 -13.68 25.44
N THR A 120 -8.47 -14.15 24.21
CA THR A 120 -8.03 -13.38 23.05
C THR A 120 -9.12 -12.41 22.58
N ARG A 121 -10.37 -12.88 22.54
CA ARG A 121 -11.54 -12.06 22.15
C ARG A 121 -11.70 -10.83 23.03
N ALA A 122 -11.36 -10.96 24.32
CA ALA A 122 -11.46 -9.88 25.31
C ALA A 122 -10.34 -8.82 25.20
N LYS A 123 -9.26 -9.08 24.45
CA LYS A 123 -8.16 -8.11 24.30
C LYS A 123 -8.62 -6.87 23.53
N THR A 124 -8.37 -5.69 24.07
CA THR A 124 -8.66 -4.41 23.40
C THR A 124 -7.75 -4.19 22.19
N ASP A 125 -6.48 -4.58 22.31
CA ASP A 125 -5.40 -4.47 21.32
C ASP A 125 -5.21 -5.77 20.53
N LEU A 126 -6.28 -6.50 20.25
CA LEU A 126 -6.25 -7.75 19.48
C LEU A 126 -5.38 -7.60 18.21
N ASN A 127 -4.34 -8.44 18.12
CA ASN A 127 -3.49 -8.61 16.96
C ASN A 127 -3.58 -10.07 16.47
N PRO A 128 -4.41 -10.41 15.49
CA PRO A 128 -4.69 -11.79 15.09
C PRO A 128 -3.44 -12.59 14.70
N GLY A 129 -2.51 -11.94 14.03
CA GLY A 129 -1.23 -12.53 13.64
C GLY A 129 -0.19 -12.48 14.75
N ASN A 130 -0.36 -11.61 15.76
CA ASN A 130 0.67 -11.37 16.77
C ASN A 130 2.08 -11.22 16.14
N GLY A 131 2.11 -10.63 14.94
CA GLY A 131 3.35 -10.36 14.20
C GLY A 131 4.12 -9.21 14.82
N SER A 132 5.44 -9.17 14.58
CA SER A 132 6.30 -8.16 15.20
C SER A 132 6.40 -6.85 14.44
N VAL A 133 5.99 -6.80 13.17
CA VAL A 133 6.06 -5.58 12.34
C VAL A 133 5.00 -4.55 12.72
N SER A 134 3.84 -4.98 13.16
CA SER A 134 2.70 -4.12 13.49
C SER A 134 1.93 -4.64 14.72
N ARG A 135 1.21 -3.73 15.36
CA ARG A 135 0.24 -4.07 16.40
C ARG A 135 -1.10 -4.59 15.86
N LEU A 136 -1.22 -4.71 14.53
CA LEU A 136 -2.40 -5.24 13.86
C LEU A 136 -2.00 -5.98 12.57
N CYS A 137 -1.44 -7.18 12.71
CA CYS A 137 -1.23 -8.09 11.59
C CYS A 137 -2.51 -8.90 11.36
N HIS A 138 -3.03 -8.89 10.15
CA HIS A 138 -4.32 -9.47 9.79
C HIS A 138 -4.30 -10.03 8.36
N GLU A 139 -5.26 -10.86 8.04
CA GLU A 139 -5.45 -11.38 6.67
C GLU A 139 -5.95 -10.28 5.72
N PRO A 140 -5.45 -10.22 4.47
CA PRO A 140 -5.89 -9.22 3.50
C PRO A 140 -7.40 -9.29 3.18
N ARG A 141 -7.98 -10.50 3.20
CA ARG A 141 -9.44 -10.69 3.00
C ARG A 141 -10.28 -10.02 4.09
N VAL A 142 -9.76 -9.90 5.31
CA VAL A 142 -10.48 -9.22 6.39
C VAL A 142 -10.51 -7.72 6.15
N ALA A 143 -9.40 -7.11 5.74
CA ALA A 143 -9.41 -5.70 5.36
C ALA A 143 -10.35 -5.43 4.18
N LEU A 144 -10.35 -6.30 3.16
CA LEU A 144 -11.27 -6.22 2.03
C LEU A 144 -12.74 -6.28 2.48
N ALA A 145 -13.10 -7.25 3.32
CA ALA A 145 -14.46 -7.38 3.85
C ALA A 145 -14.88 -6.14 4.64
N VAL A 146 -14.01 -5.64 5.49
CA VAL A 146 -14.27 -4.43 6.30
C VAL A 146 -14.47 -3.19 5.42
N LEU A 147 -13.65 -2.98 4.39
CA LEU A 147 -13.81 -1.87 3.45
C LEU A 147 -15.11 -2.02 2.64
N GLY A 148 -15.43 -3.24 2.21
CA GLY A 148 -16.67 -3.54 1.53
C GLY A 148 -17.91 -3.24 2.37
N ASP A 149 -17.94 -3.72 3.62
CA ASP A 149 -19.02 -3.45 4.57
C ASP A 149 -19.14 -1.94 4.87
N TRP A 150 -18.03 -1.24 4.95
CA TRP A 150 -18.04 0.20 5.19
C TRP A 150 -18.62 0.98 4.03
N LEU A 151 -18.34 0.59 2.79
CA LEU A 151 -18.83 1.24 1.58
C LEU A 151 -20.24 0.80 1.17
N ALA A 152 -20.74 -0.32 1.68
CA ALA A 152 -22.01 -0.93 1.28
C ALA A 152 -23.23 0.02 1.32
N PRO A 153 -23.42 0.89 2.34
CA PRO A 153 -24.57 1.81 2.35
C PRO A 153 -24.56 2.79 1.19
N TRP A 154 -23.39 3.26 0.77
CA TRP A 154 -23.27 4.18 -0.36
C TRP A 154 -23.38 3.49 -1.72
N LEU A 155 -22.93 2.23 -1.82
CA LEU A 155 -23.18 1.39 -3.00
C LEU A 155 -24.69 1.16 -3.17
N SER A 156 -25.40 0.75 -2.12
CA SER A 156 -26.84 0.47 -2.17
C SER A 156 -27.70 1.71 -2.43
N SER A 157 -27.26 2.89 -1.97
CA SER A 157 -27.96 4.17 -2.20
C SER A 157 -27.60 4.83 -3.54
N GLY A 158 -26.68 4.25 -4.32
CA GLY A 158 -26.20 4.82 -5.58
C GLY A 158 -25.30 6.06 -5.42
N LYS A 159 -24.89 6.40 -4.19
CA LYS A 159 -23.94 7.49 -3.93
C LYS A 159 -22.51 7.13 -4.33
N LEU A 160 -22.16 5.85 -4.26
CA LEU A 160 -20.91 5.29 -4.75
C LEU A 160 -21.17 4.36 -5.93
N ARG A 161 -20.42 4.55 -7.00
CA ARG A 161 -20.26 3.55 -8.06
C ARG A 161 -18.81 3.07 -8.06
N LEU A 162 -18.62 1.76 -7.88
CA LEU A 162 -17.32 1.10 -7.85
C LEU A 162 -17.14 0.28 -9.13
N LEU A 163 -16.05 0.52 -9.86
CA LEU A 163 -15.70 -0.15 -11.12
C LEU A 163 -14.39 -0.92 -10.91
N LEU A 164 -14.51 -2.23 -10.67
CA LEU A 164 -13.39 -3.15 -10.47
C LEU A 164 -12.89 -3.73 -11.77
N GLY A 165 -11.59 -3.97 -11.89
CA GLY A 165 -10.93 -4.47 -13.09
C GLY A 165 -10.82 -3.43 -14.20
N TYR A 166 -10.69 -2.13 -13.85
CA TYR A 166 -10.53 -1.03 -14.80
C TYR A 166 -9.32 -0.16 -14.47
N LEU A 167 -8.57 0.19 -15.49
CA LEU A 167 -7.42 1.08 -15.43
C LEU A 167 -7.62 2.30 -16.36
N PRO A 168 -7.04 3.46 -16.06
CA PRO A 168 -7.12 4.64 -16.92
C PRO A 168 -6.28 4.44 -18.19
N VAL A 169 -6.83 4.84 -19.35
CA VAL A 169 -6.14 4.71 -20.65
C VAL A 169 -6.05 6.00 -21.44
N ALA A 170 -6.92 6.98 -21.16
CA ALA A 170 -6.88 8.29 -21.80
C ALA A 170 -7.55 9.35 -20.93
N VAL A 171 -7.16 10.62 -21.15
CA VAL A 171 -7.73 11.80 -20.51
C VAL A 171 -8.07 12.83 -21.56
N GLU A 172 -9.27 13.41 -21.50
CA GLU A 172 -9.65 14.59 -22.25
C GLU A 172 -9.39 15.84 -21.41
N LEU A 173 -8.67 16.80 -21.96
CA LEU A 173 -8.33 18.07 -21.31
C LEU A 173 -9.11 19.23 -21.91
N ASP A 174 -9.43 20.22 -21.07
CA ASP A 174 -9.89 21.54 -21.44
C ASP A 174 -8.98 22.57 -20.75
N GLY A 175 -7.98 23.06 -21.50
CA GLY A 175 -6.91 23.86 -20.91
C GLY A 175 -6.13 23.08 -19.82
N ASP A 176 -6.05 23.65 -18.64
CA ASP A 176 -5.40 23.06 -17.46
C ASP A 176 -6.36 22.24 -16.59
N SER A 177 -7.51 21.83 -17.14
CA SER A 177 -8.50 21.03 -16.43
C SER A 177 -8.76 19.71 -17.15
N ILE A 178 -8.94 18.65 -16.37
CA ILE A 178 -9.43 17.36 -16.85
C ILE A 178 -10.93 17.48 -17.08
N ARG A 179 -11.38 17.14 -18.29
CA ARG A 179 -12.79 17.06 -18.65
C ARG A 179 -13.36 15.67 -18.42
N ALA A 180 -12.61 14.64 -18.85
CA ALA A 180 -13.03 13.26 -18.75
C ALA A 180 -11.83 12.32 -18.65
N VAL A 181 -12.03 11.17 -18.00
CA VAL A 181 -11.09 10.05 -17.96
C VAL A 181 -11.72 8.85 -18.65
N THR A 182 -11.05 8.30 -19.65
CA THR A 182 -11.43 7.01 -20.25
C THR A 182 -10.72 5.89 -19.50
N ILE A 183 -11.50 4.92 -19.03
CA ILE A 183 -11.01 3.70 -18.41
C ILE A 183 -11.28 2.51 -19.30
N GLU A 184 -10.44 1.48 -19.20
CA GLU A 184 -10.57 0.22 -19.93
C GLU A 184 -10.48 -0.96 -18.98
N ARG A 185 -11.25 -2.02 -19.25
CA ARG A 185 -11.18 -3.25 -18.47
C ARG A 185 -9.78 -3.88 -18.59
N THR A 186 -9.25 -4.32 -17.48
CA THR A 186 -8.00 -5.11 -17.46
C THR A 186 -8.16 -6.35 -18.32
N GLY A 187 -7.34 -6.49 -19.38
CA GLY A 187 -7.53 -7.51 -20.42
C GLY A 187 -8.17 -6.99 -21.71
N GLY A 188 -8.59 -5.72 -21.74
CA GLY A 188 -9.08 -5.04 -22.93
C GLY A 188 -10.59 -5.12 -23.17
N GLY A 189 -11.07 -4.36 -24.14
CA GLY A 189 -12.40 -4.46 -24.78
C GLY A 189 -13.46 -3.51 -24.23
N ASP A 190 -13.76 -3.50 -22.95
CA ASP A 190 -14.82 -2.65 -22.37
C ASP A 190 -14.24 -1.31 -21.91
N ARG A 191 -14.68 -0.22 -22.54
CA ARG A 191 -14.28 1.16 -22.22
C ARG A 191 -15.44 1.96 -21.67
N LYS A 192 -15.13 2.82 -20.69
CA LYS A 192 -16.08 3.76 -20.10
C LYS A 192 -15.47 5.15 -19.99
N VAL A 193 -16.31 6.17 -20.08
CA VAL A 193 -15.92 7.57 -19.92
C VAL A 193 -16.46 8.09 -18.59
N LEU A 194 -15.58 8.62 -17.75
CA LEU A 194 -15.91 9.15 -16.43
C LEU A 194 -15.77 10.68 -16.46
N THR A 195 -16.81 11.37 -16.03
CA THR A 195 -16.85 12.85 -15.99
C THR A 195 -17.17 13.35 -14.59
N ALA A 196 -16.46 14.39 -14.16
CA ALA A 196 -16.67 15.07 -12.89
C ALA A 196 -16.02 16.46 -12.90
N PRO A 197 -16.42 17.37 -12.01
CA PRO A 197 -15.68 18.62 -11.79
C PRO A 197 -14.27 18.39 -11.20
N TYR A 198 -14.05 17.31 -10.44
CA TYR A 198 -12.75 17.00 -9.82
C TYR A 198 -12.37 15.54 -10.01
N PHE A 199 -11.06 15.29 -10.12
CA PHE A 199 -10.44 13.99 -10.28
C PHE A 199 -9.38 13.78 -9.20
N LEU A 200 -9.37 12.60 -8.59
CA LEU A 200 -8.34 12.18 -7.65
C LEU A 200 -7.52 11.08 -8.29
N ASP A 201 -6.20 11.25 -8.33
CA ASP A 201 -5.29 10.17 -8.71
C ASP A 201 -4.88 9.41 -7.45
N ALA A 202 -5.49 8.25 -7.27
CA ALA A 202 -5.20 7.30 -6.21
C ALA A 202 -4.63 5.98 -6.77
N THR A 203 -4.11 6.01 -8.00
CA THR A 203 -3.42 4.87 -8.59
C THR A 203 -2.08 4.61 -7.89
N GLU A 204 -1.66 3.37 -7.85
CA GLU A 204 -0.42 2.98 -7.18
C GLU A 204 0.83 3.60 -7.84
N LEU A 205 0.77 3.87 -9.13
CA LEU A 205 1.89 4.35 -9.94
C LEU A 205 1.75 5.82 -10.41
N GLY A 206 0.67 6.53 -10.03
CA GLY A 206 0.40 7.88 -10.51
C GLY A 206 0.05 7.91 -12.01
N ASP A 207 -0.86 7.02 -12.43
CA ASP A 207 -1.10 6.77 -13.87
C ASP A 207 -1.91 7.88 -14.55
N LEU A 208 -2.67 8.71 -13.80
CA LEU A 208 -3.32 9.88 -14.37
C LEU A 208 -2.33 10.99 -14.74
N LEU A 209 -1.17 11.05 -14.09
CA LEU A 209 -0.22 12.16 -14.31
C LEU A 209 0.26 12.23 -15.77
N PRO A 210 0.81 11.17 -16.38
CA PRO A 210 1.20 11.21 -17.80
C PRO A 210 -0.01 11.37 -18.73
N LEU A 211 -1.16 10.76 -18.41
CA LEU A 211 -2.36 10.82 -19.26
C LEU A 211 -2.97 12.24 -19.29
N SER A 212 -2.90 12.97 -18.17
CA SER A 212 -3.38 14.35 -18.04
C SER A 212 -2.31 15.40 -18.35
N GLN A 213 -1.13 14.98 -18.81
CA GLN A 213 0.02 15.85 -19.04
C GLN A 213 0.39 16.66 -17.78
N THR A 214 0.06 16.17 -16.60
CA THR A 214 0.47 16.78 -15.34
C THR A 214 1.95 16.51 -15.12
N GLU A 215 2.69 17.55 -14.77
CA GLU A 215 4.13 17.47 -14.53
C GLU A 215 4.44 16.61 -13.29
N PHE A 216 5.42 15.72 -13.42
CA PHE A 216 5.83 14.80 -12.36
C PHE A 216 7.33 14.49 -12.44
N VAL A 217 7.85 13.92 -11.37
CA VAL A 217 9.21 13.37 -11.28
C VAL A 217 9.16 11.88 -10.94
N THR A 218 10.22 11.15 -11.29
CA THR A 218 10.41 9.74 -10.97
C THR A 218 11.86 9.50 -10.56
N GLY A 219 12.12 8.43 -9.81
CA GLY A 219 13.46 8.07 -9.40
C GLY A 219 14.12 9.11 -8.48
N ALA A 220 15.44 9.08 -8.40
CA ALA A 220 16.22 9.92 -7.50
C ALA A 220 16.51 11.30 -8.08
N GLU A 221 16.18 12.37 -7.34
CA GLU A 221 16.61 13.74 -7.61
C GLU A 221 18.06 13.95 -7.17
N ALA A 222 18.74 14.91 -7.78
CA ALA A 222 20.08 15.29 -7.36
C ALA A 222 20.08 16.10 -6.05
N ARG A 223 21.08 15.89 -5.20
CA ARG A 223 21.29 16.69 -3.99
C ARG A 223 21.40 18.18 -4.28
N SER A 224 21.99 18.55 -5.42
CA SER A 224 22.08 19.95 -5.85
C SER A 224 20.73 20.60 -6.16
N GLU A 225 19.70 19.79 -6.46
CA GLU A 225 18.34 20.26 -6.75
C GLU A 225 17.49 20.37 -5.49
N THR A 226 17.60 19.40 -4.57
CA THR A 226 16.74 19.31 -3.38
C THR A 226 17.40 19.82 -2.11
N GLY A 227 18.73 19.87 -2.06
CA GLY A 227 19.50 20.22 -0.87
C GLY A 227 19.46 19.13 0.22
N GLU A 228 19.04 17.92 -0.11
CA GLU A 228 18.92 16.81 0.81
C GLU A 228 20.28 16.20 1.16
N LEU A 229 20.50 15.90 2.44
CA LEU A 229 21.76 15.35 2.94
C LEU A 229 22.06 13.97 2.34
N HIS A 230 21.02 13.14 2.22
CA HIS A 230 21.11 11.79 1.67
C HIS A 230 20.69 11.69 0.18
N GLY A 231 20.42 12.85 -0.47
CA GLY A 231 20.13 12.91 -1.89
C GLY A 231 21.29 12.40 -2.75
N ALA A 232 20.98 11.84 -3.91
CA ALA A 232 21.97 11.34 -4.88
C ALA A 232 22.86 12.48 -5.39
N ASP A 233 24.10 12.17 -5.81
CA ASP A 233 24.98 13.19 -6.39
C ASP A 233 24.50 13.66 -7.77
N LEU A 234 23.88 12.75 -8.55
CA LEU A 234 23.28 13.01 -9.86
C LEU A 234 21.85 12.51 -9.89
N ALA A 235 20.95 13.28 -10.51
CA ALA A 235 19.58 12.84 -10.74
C ALA A 235 19.54 11.60 -11.65
N ASN A 236 18.70 10.63 -11.30
CA ASN A 236 18.45 9.45 -12.10
C ASN A 236 16.96 9.08 -12.06
N PRO A 237 16.17 9.48 -13.08
CA PRO A 237 14.72 9.19 -13.14
C PRO A 237 14.38 7.68 -13.19
N HIS A 238 15.34 6.83 -13.52
CA HIS A 238 15.19 5.39 -13.59
C HIS A 238 15.62 4.68 -12.29
N ASN A 239 16.17 5.40 -11.32
CA ASN A 239 16.57 4.84 -10.04
C ASN A 239 15.35 4.73 -9.11
N GLN A 240 14.62 3.63 -9.23
CA GLN A 240 13.39 3.36 -8.49
C GLN A 240 13.59 2.23 -7.48
N GLN A 241 12.90 2.34 -6.36
CA GLN A 241 12.94 1.32 -5.31
C GLN A 241 12.36 -0.01 -5.80
N ALA A 242 12.90 -1.09 -5.28
CA ALA A 242 12.37 -2.44 -5.46
C ALA A 242 10.86 -2.51 -5.15
N PHE A 243 10.17 -3.34 -5.90
CA PHE A 243 8.82 -3.78 -5.58
C PHE A 243 8.81 -5.27 -5.24
N THR A 244 7.75 -5.75 -4.60
CA THR A 244 7.71 -7.12 -4.09
C THR A 244 6.43 -7.82 -4.52
N MET A 245 6.53 -9.01 -5.13
CA MET A 245 5.40 -9.92 -5.27
C MET A 245 5.24 -10.72 -3.99
N CYS A 246 4.37 -10.25 -3.10
CA CYS A 246 4.14 -10.86 -1.80
C CYS A 246 3.44 -12.22 -1.92
N PHE A 247 3.69 -13.13 -0.99
CA PHE A 247 2.97 -14.40 -0.89
C PHE A 247 2.76 -14.82 0.55
N ALA A 248 1.72 -15.61 0.81
CA ALA A 248 1.42 -16.14 2.12
C ALA A 248 1.76 -17.63 2.20
N ILE A 249 2.27 -18.05 3.36
CA ILE A 249 2.62 -19.45 3.64
C ILE A 249 2.13 -19.87 5.02
N ASP A 250 1.80 -21.16 5.14
CA ASP A 250 1.73 -21.86 6.42
C ASP A 250 2.73 -23.01 6.46
N HIS A 251 2.86 -23.66 7.62
CA HIS A 251 3.77 -24.80 7.80
C HIS A 251 3.02 -25.97 8.45
N ILE A 252 3.06 -27.13 7.80
CA ILE A 252 2.45 -28.37 8.28
C ILE A 252 3.57 -29.39 8.52
N PRO A 253 3.98 -29.59 9.79
CA PRO A 253 5.04 -30.52 10.10
C PRO A 253 4.72 -31.94 9.64
N GLY A 254 5.68 -32.59 8.96
CA GLY A 254 5.55 -33.97 8.47
C GLY A 254 4.83 -34.13 7.14
N GLU A 255 4.32 -33.04 6.55
CA GLU A 255 3.80 -33.06 5.18
C GLU A 255 4.84 -32.52 4.19
N GLU A 256 4.60 -32.78 2.90
CA GLU A 256 5.41 -32.30 1.79
C GLU A 256 4.56 -31.46 0.84
N HIS A 257 4.89 -30.19 0.74
CA HIS A 257 4.22 -29.18 -0.08
C HIS A 257 5.20 -28.44 -0.98
N VAL A 258 6.33 -29.09 -1.33
CA VAL A 258 7.34 -28.50 -2.21
C VAL A 258 6.68 -28.14 -3.54
N ILE A 259 6.76 -26.88 -3.92
CA ILE A 259 6.23 -26.40 -5.21
C ILE A 259 7.07 -26.94 -6.37
N GLU A 260 6.52 -26.91 -7.56
CA GLU A 260 7.32 -27.14 -8.76
C GLU A 260 8.48 -26.15 -8.85
N LYS A 261 9.67 -26.62 -9.25
CA LYS A 261 10.87 -25.78 -9.38
C LYS A 261 10.60 -24.62 -10.34
N PRO A 262 10.67 -23.35 -9.87
CA PRO A 262 10.44 -22.19 -10.74
C PRO A 262 11.43 -22.14 -11.91
N SER A 263 10.97 -21.68 -13.06
CA SER A 263 11.79 -21.68 -14.30
C SER A 263 13.06 -20.82 -14.19
N GLU A 264 13.06 -19.77 -13.37
CA GLU A 264 14.21 -18.91 -13.13
C GLU A 264 14.97 -19.24 -11.83
N TYR A 265 14.68 -20.40 -11.19
CA TYR A 265 15.31 -20.75 -9.91
C TYR A 265 16.82 -20.76 -9.95
N ASP A 266 17.42 -21.38 -10.98
CA ASP A 266 18.88 -21.50 -11.08
C ASP A 266 19.57 -20.14 -11.24
N PHE A 267 18.92 -19.18 -11.91
CA PHE A 267 19.37 -17.80 -11.97
C PHE A 267 19.34 -17.16 -10.57
N TRP A 268 18.20 -17.17 -9.89
CA TRP A 268 18.04 -16.52 -8.59
C TRP A 268 18.88 -17.16 -7.50
N ARG A 269 19.02 -18.49 -7.50
CA ARG A 269 19.89 -19.23 -6.57
C ARG A 269 21.37 -18.81 -6.66
N GLY A 270 21.82 -18.44 -7.86
CA GLY A 270 23.19 -17.99 -8.11
C GLY A 270 23.38 -16.47 -8.02
N PHE A 271 22.30 -15.71 -7.97
CA PHE A 271 22.34 -14.26 -8.10
C PHE A 271 22.97 -13.58 -6.88
N VAL A 272 23.95 -12.71 -7.15
CA VAL A 272 24.60 -11.84 -6.16
C VAL A 272 24.32 -10.39 -6.55
N PRO A 273 23.56 -9.65 -5.75
CA PRO A 273 23.27 -8.24 -6.02
C PRO A 273 24.53 -7.38 -6.06
N ARG A 274 24.62 -6.51 -7.06
CA ARG A 274 25.70 -5.51 -7.16
C ARG A 274 25.15 -4.17 -6.72
N MET A 275 25.46 -3.75 -5.50
CA MET A 275 24.88 -2.57 -4.85
C MET A 275 25.92 -1.76 -4.11
N THR A 276 25.57 -0.53 -3.77
CA THR A 276 26.34 0.38 -2.93
C THR A 276 25.50 0.79 -1.71
N PRO A 277 25.96 0.48 -0.47
CA PRO A 277 27.07 -0.41 -0.12
C PRO A 277 26.86 -1.85 -0.60
N PRO A 278 27.90 -2.70 -0.65
CA PRO A 278 27.80 -4.05 -1.20
C PRO A 278 26.78 -4.94 -0.49
N TRP A 279 26.00 -5.71 -1.24
CA TRP A 279 25.15 -6.77 -0.69
C TRP A 279 26.02 -7.95 -0.21
N PRO A 280 25.71 -8.58 0.94
CA PRO A 280 26.59 -9.56 1.60
C PRO A 280 26.47 -11.00 1.04
N GLY A 281 26.58 -11.20 -0.27
CA GLY A 281 26.57 -12.53 -0.87
C GLY A 281 25.39 -12.80 -1.79
N LYS A 282 24.83 -14.02 -1.76
CA LYS A 282 23.70 -14.39 -2.60
C LYS A 282 22.40 -13.76 -2.09
N LEU A 283 21.48 -13.46 -3.01
CA LEU A 283 20.17 -12.91 -2.65
C LEU A 283 19.33 -13.96 -1.87
N LEU A 284 19.34 -15.23 -2.33
CA LEU A 284 18.67 -16.32 -1.62
C LEU A 284 19.57 -16.83 -0.48
N ASP A 285 19.57 -16.07 0.63
CA ASP A 285 20.27 -16.36 1.89
C ASP A 285 19.58 -15.62 3.04
N PHE A 286 19.76 -16.07 4.27
CA PHE A 286 19.25 -15.36 5.44
C PHE A 286 20.09 -14.14 5.84
N THR A 287 21.24 -13.93 5.20
CA THR A 287 22.09 -12.77 5.41
C THR A 287 21.72 -11.66 4.42
N TYR A 288 21.51 -10.46 4.93
CA TYR A 288 21.19 -9.29 4.12
C TYR A 288 21.94 -8.06 4.64
N THR A 289 21.87 -6.95 3.94
CA THR A 289 22.38 -5.66 4.44
C THR A 289 21.41 -5.10 5.47
N HIS A 290 21.87 -4.87 6.70
CA HIS A 290 21.06 -4.23 7.74
C HIS A 290 20.84 -2.75 7.39
N PRO A 291 19.59 -2.29 7.14
CA PRO A 291 19.34 -0.97 6.58
C PRO A 291 20.00 0.17 7.37
N PRO A 292 19.82 0.30 8.71
CA PRO A 292 20.39 1.44 9.45
C PRO A 292 21.92 1.48 9.53
N THR A 293 22.62 0.37 9.29
CA THR A 293 24.08 0.30 9.49
C THR A 293 24.86 0.03 8.21
N GLY A 294 24.20 -0.42 7.14
CA GLY A 294 24.87 -0.88 5.91
C GLY A 294 25.73 -2.14 6.06
N LEU A 295 25.68 -2.80 7.23
CA LEU A 295 26.50 -3.98 7.53
C LEU A 295 25.72 -5.29 7.32
N PRO A 296 26.42 -6.42 7.05
CA PRO A 296 25.80 -7.73 6.99
C PRO A 296 25.06 -8.09 8.29
N ARG A 297 23.83 -8.55 8.17
CA ARG A 297 23.04 -9.06 9.29
C ARG A 297 22.34 -10.35 8.90
N LYS A 298 22.42 -11.35 9.79
CA LYS A 298 21.71 -12.62 9.62
C LYS A 298 20.30 -12.51 10.23
N LEU A 299 19.31 -13.01 9.50
CA LEU A 299 17.94 -13.20 9.96
C LEU A 299 17.74 -14.65 10.42
N GLY A 300 16.76 -14.87 11.28
CA GLY A 300 16.33 -16.19 11.69
C GLY A 300 15.10 -16.64 10.91
N PHE A 301 14.91 -17.95 10.80
CA PHE A 301 13.71 -18.53 10.27
C PHE A 301 13.36 -19.82 11.05
N ASP A 302 12.23 -19.79 11.74
CA ASP A 302 11.64 -20.97 12.38
C ASP A 302 10.13 -20.97 12.14
N PRO A 303 9.63 -21.87 11.26
CA PRO A 303 8.20 -21.93 10.91
C PRO A 303 7.32 -22.47 12.04
N ASN A 304 7.90 -22.93 13.15
CA ASN A 304 7.16 -23.30 14.37
C ASN A 304 6.98 -22.10 15.32
N GLY A 305 7.46 -20.91 14.93
CA GLY A 305 7.32 -19.68 15.74
C GLY A 305 8.28 -19.58 16.91
N GLY A 306 9.32 -20.42 16.95
CA GLY A 306 10.31 -20.47 18.01
C GLY A 306 11.24 -19.26 18.05
N LYS A 307 12.08 -19.19 19.09
CA LYS A 307 13.14 -18.19 19.20
C LYS A 307 14.28 -18.51 18.24
N THR A 308 14.87 -17.47 17.66
CA THR A 308 15.96 -17.55 16.68
C THR A 308 17.20 -16.83 17.23
N ASP A 309 17.67 -17.21 18.43
CA ASP A 309 18.92 -16.74 19.07
C ASP A 309 19.14 -15.21 19.05
N GLY A 310 18.10 -14.45 19.36
CA GLY A 310 18.15 -12.98 19.44
C GLY A 310 18.09 -12.24 18.11
N VAL A 311 17.98 -12.96 16.99
CA VAL A 311 17.75 -12.36 15.67
C VAL A 311 16.25 -12.30 15.33
N VAL A 312 15.88 -11.47 14.37
CA VAL A 312 14.48 -11.36 13.90
C VAL A 312 14.08 -12.69 13.25
N ASN A 313 13.03 -13.32 13.79
CA ASN A 313 12.41 -14.48 13.14
C ASN A 313 11.48 -14.01 12.02
N LEU A 314 11.87 -14.26 10.77
CA LEU A 314 11.07 -13.89 9.59
C LEU A 314 9.67 -14.50 9.61
N TRP A 315 9.51 -15.70 10.17
CA TRP A 315 8.20 -16.35 10.31
C TRP A 315 7.21 -15.51 11.12
N VAL A 316 7.67 -14.88 12.20
CA VAL A 316 6.83 -14.09 13.10
C VAL A 316 6.70 -12.64 12.61
N TYR A 317 7.63 -12.17 11.79
CA TYR A 317 7.74 -10.75 11.43
C TYR A 317 6.43 -10.17 10.85
N ARG A 318 5.87 -10.80 9.80
CA ARG A 318 4.58 -10.42 9.19
C ARG A 318 3.55 -11.56 9.30
N ARG A 319 3.50 -12.22 10.47
CA ARG A 319 2.54 -13.30 10.69
C ARG A 319 1.12 -12.74 10.69
N LEU A 320 0.25 -13.32 9.87
CA LEU A 320 -1.15 -12.91 9.69
C LEU A 320 -2.09 -13.61 10.66
N ILE A 321 -1.80 -14.87 10.98
CA ILE A 321 -2.53 -15.72 11.93
C ILE A 321 -1.55 -16.36 12.89
N ASP A 322 -1.74 -16.09 14.17
CA ASP A 322 -1.14 -16.85 15.27
C ASP A 322 -2.18 -17.84 15.77
N ARG A 323 -2.04 -19.11 15.42
CA ARG A 323 -3.02 -20.16 15.76
C ARG A 323 -3.30 -20.27 17.25
N SER A 324 -2.36 -19.87 18.10
CA SER A 324 -2.51 -19.92 19.56
C SER A 324 -3.59 -18.94 20.08
N GLN A 325 -4.03 -17.99 19.29
CA GLN A 325 -5.08 -17.04 19.63
C GLN A 325 -6.49 -17.55 19.30
N PHE A 326 -6.58 -18.66 18.58
CA PHE A 326 -7.83 -19.24 18.10
C PHE A 326 -8.16 -20.54 18.88
N VAL A 327 -9.42 -20.95 18.83
CA VAL A 327 -9.86 -22.22 19.42
C VAL A 327 -9.00 -23.35 18.84
N PRO A 328 -8.47 -24.26 19.68
CA PRO A 328 -7.64 -25.37 19.21
C PRO A 328 -8.29 -26.16 18.09
N GLY A 329 -7.53 -26.44 17.03
CA GLY A 329 -8.03 -27.15 15.83
C GLY A 329 -8.64 -26.24 14.75
N SER A 330 -8.79 -24.93 14.99
CA SER A 330 -9.29 -23.99 13.96
C SER A 330 -8.27 -23.77 12.84
N TYR A 331 -7.00 -23.82 13.14
CA TYR A 331 -5.90 -23.69 12.19
C TYR A 331 -4.88 -24.80 12.36
N VAL A 332 -4.41 -25.37 11.24
CA VAL A 332 -3.37 -26.40 11.24
C VAL A 332 -2.01 -25.82 11.67
N GLY A 333 -1.70 -24.61 11.23
CA GLY A 333 -0.47 -23.87 11.52
C GLY A 333 -0.70 -22.37 11.61
N ASP A 334 0.33 -21.65 12.01
CA ASP A 334 0.40 -20.21 11.84
C ASP A 334 0.45 -19.87 10.34
N ILE A 335 0.04 -18.65 9.99
CA ILE A 335 0.13 -18.15 8.60
C ILE A 335 0.98 -16.91 8.59
N SER A 336 2.02 -16.88 7.76
CA SER A 336 2.92 -15.73 7.61
C SER A 336 2.90 -15.18 6.20
N LEU A 337 3.04 -13.86 6.08
CA LEU A 337 3.25 -13.18 4.80
C LEU A 337 4.74 -12.99 4.55
N VAL A 338 5.15 -13.27 3.33
CA VAL A 338 6.49 -13.05 2.84
C VAL A 338 6.53 -11.76 2.02
N ASN A 339 7.09 -10.74 2.63
CA ASN A 339 7.54 -9.48 2.08
C ASN A 339 8.82 -9.15 2.83
N TRP A 340 9.92 -9.74 2.36
CA TRP A 340 11.22 -9.75 3.03
C TRP A 340 12.31 -9.27 2.08
N PRO A 341 13.53 -8.94 2.57
CA PRO A 341 14.62 -8.46 1.73
C PRO A 341 14.93 -9.35 0.52
N GLN A 342 14.75 -10.66 0.66
CA GLN A 342 15.11 -11.65 -0.33
C GLN A 342 14.19 -11.71 -1.55
N ASN A 343 12.97 -11.21 -1.44
CA ASN A 343 12.03 -11.17 -2.56
C ASN A 343 11.72 -9.75 -3.06
N ASP A 344 12.52 -8.76 -2.69
CA ASP A 344 12.53 -7.45 -3.31
C ASP A 344 13.12 -7.51 -4.72
N TYR A 345 12.32 -7.12 -5.72
CA TYR A 345 12.74 -7.13 -7.12
C TYR A 345 13.21 -5.74 -7.55
N PHE A 346 14.48 -5.64 -7.96
CA PHE A 346 15.16 -4.39 -8.37
C PHE A 346 15.89 -4.50 -9.72
N LEU A 347 15.53 -5.48 -10.55
CA LEU A 347 16.11 -5.64 -11.89
C LEU A 347 15.27 -5.00 -13.00
N GLY A 348 14.32 -4.16 -12.63
CA GLY A 348 13.51 -3.38 -13.56
C GLY A 348 12.44 -2.57 -12.86
N ASN A 349 11.88 -1.63 -13.60
CA ASN A 349 10.95 -0.62 -13.13
C ASN A 349 9.49 -0.95 -13.52
N LEU A 350 8.53 -0.42 -12.76
CA LEU A 350 7.11 -0.41 -13.13
C LEU A 350 6.70 0.92 -13.79
N ILE A 351 7.55 1.95 -13.69
CA ILE A 351 7.28 3.32 -14.15
C ILE A 351 8.30 3.69 -15.23
N GLY A 352 7.85 4.39 -16.28
CA GLY A 352 8.73 4.83 -17.37
C GLY A 352 9.11 3.72 -18.35
N VAL A 353 8.36 2.63 -18.35
CA VAL A 353 8.51 1.46 -19.21
C VAL A 353 7.21 1.18 -19.95
N THR A 354 7.26 0.39 -21.01
CA THR A 354 6.04 -0.08 -21.71
C THR A 354 5.24 -1.04 -20.84
N ARG A 355 4.01 -1.32 -21.22
CA ARG A 355 3.16 -2.27 -20.52
C ARG A 355 3.76 -3.69 -20.56
N GLU A 356 4.27 -4.08 -21.71
CA GLU A 356 4.91 -5.37 -21.93
C GLU A 356 6.17 -5.55 -21.06
N GLU A 357 6.99 -4.51 -20.95
CA GLU A 357 8.16 -4.51 -20.06
C GLU A 357 7.73 -4.57 -18.59
N ARG A 358 6.69 -3.81 -18.19
CA ARG A 358 6.13 -3.87 -16.84
C ARG A 358 5.64 -5.27 -16.51
N ASP A 359 4.86 -5.88 -17.40
CA ASP A 359 4.31 -7.22 -17.20
C ASP A 359 5.44 -8.27 -17.11
N GLU A 360 6.51 -8.12 -17.89
CA GLU A 360 7.70 -8.97 -17.80
C GLU A 360 8.43 -8.80 -16.45
N HIS A 361 8.57 -7.57 -15.94
CA HIS A 361 9.18 -7.33 -14.63
C HIS A 361 8.32 -7.91 -13.49
N VAL A 362 7.00 -7.81 -13.57
CA VAL A 362 6.08 -8.44 -12.61
C VAL A 362 6.18 -9.97 -12.68
N ARG A 363 6.26 -10.56 -13.89
CA ARG A 363 6.50 -11.99 -14.07
C ARG A 363 7.81 -12.44 -13.41
N ARG A 364 8.91 -11.71 -13.66
CA ARG A 364 10.23 -12.02 -13.07
C ARG A 364 10.25 -11.84 -11.55
N ALA A 365 9.58 -10.84 -11.01
CA ALA A 365 9.40 -10.66 -9.57
C ALA A 365 8.62 -11.82 -8.94
N THR A 366 7.61 -12.34 -9.66
CA THR A 366 6.88 -13.55 -9.27
C THR A 366 7.83 -14.75 -9.25
N GLN A 367 8.68 -14.92 -10.27
CA GLN A 367 9.68 -15.98 -10.32
C GLN A 367 10.70 -15.86 -9.17
N LEU A 368 11.12 -14.66 -8.80
CA LEU A 368 11.97 -14.44 -7.61
C LEU A 368 11.27 -14.90 -6.34
N SER A 369 10.02 -14.49 -6.11
CA SER A 369 9.26 -14.84 -4.91
C SER A 369 9.02 -16.35 -4.79
N LEU A 370 8.64 -17.00 -5.89
CA LEU A 370 8.49 -18.46 -5.92
C LEU A 370 9.84 -19.17 -5.78
N SER A 371 10.94 -18.63 -6.32
CA SER A 371 12.29 -19.16 -6.12
C SER A 371 12.74 -19.06 -4.67
N TRP A 372 12.38 -17.97 -3.98
CA TRP A 372 12.61 -17.84 -2.55
C TRP A 372 11.83 -18.90 -1.74
N LEU A 373 10.55 -19.14 -2.06
CA LEU A 373 9.77 -20.20 -1.44
C LEU A 373 10.40 -21.58 -1.70
N TYR A 374 10.75 -21.89 -2.96
CA TYR A 374 11.36 -23.16 -3.31
C TYR A 374 12.69 -23.39 -2.57
N TRP A 375 13.54 -22.34 -2.45
CA TRP A 375 14.75 -22.39 -1.66
C TRP A 375 14.46 -22.64 -0.17
N LEU A 376 13.46 -21.98 0.40
CA LEU A 376 13.02 -22.23 1.79
C LEU A 376 12.57 -23.68 1.98
N GLN A 377 11.89 -24.26 1.01
CA GLN A 377 11.37 -25.62 1.07
C GLN A 377 12.48 -26.70 0.91
N THR A 378 13.55 -26.41 0.17
CA THR A 378 14.50 -27.43 -0.28
C THR A 378 15.94 -27.24 0.22
N GLU A 379 16.42 -26.00 0.39
CA GLU A 379 17.84 -25.72 0.63
C GLU A 379 18.11 -24.89 1.89
N ALA A 380 17.11 -24.18 2.45
CA ALA A 380 17.31 -23.32 3.60
C ALA A 380 17.87 -24.08 4.81
N PRO A 381 18.94 -23.58 5.45
CA PRO A 381 19.52 -24.27 6.61
C PRO A 381 18.55 -24.23 7.79
N ARG A 382 18.39 -25.37 8.46
CA ARG A 382 17.55 -25.52 9.66
C ARG A 382 18.41 -25.55 10.94
N ALA A 383 17.77 -25.23 12.06
CA ALA A 383 18.41 -25.25 13.37
C ALA A 383 18.87 -26.66 13.80
N ASP A 384 18.22 -27.72 13.29
CA ASP A 384 18.60 -29.13 13.55
C ASP A 384 19.76 -29.64 12.65
N GLY A 385 20.36 -28.78 11.83
CA GLY A 385 21.42 -29.11 10.89
C GLY A 385 20.92 -29.70 9.58
N GLY A 386 19.62 -29.88 9.38
CA GLY A 386 19.02 -30.30 8.11
C GLY A 386 18.87 -29.13 7.13
N LEU A 387 18.38 -29.46 5.94
CA LEU A 387 18.09 -28.48 4.88
C LEU A 387 16.61 -28.53 4.49
N GLY A 388 16.09 -27.37 4.15
CA GLY A 388 14.73 -27.19 3.63
C GLY A 388 13.62 -27.43 4.65
N HIS A 389 12.50 -26.81 4.40
CA HIS A 389 11.25 -26.94 5.16
C HIS A 389 10.14 -27.42 4.23
N PRO A 390 10.07 -28.72 3.86
CA PRO A 390 9.13 -29.22 2.85
C PRO A 390 7.66 -29.07 3.26
N GLY A 391 7.37 -28.94 4.56
CA GLY A 391 6.03 -28.67 5.08
C GLY A 391 5.52 -27.24 4.87
N LEU A 392 6.33 -26.31 4.32
CA LEU A 392 5.84 -24.98 3.95
C LEU A 392 4.88 -25.09 2.77
N ARG A 393 3.67 -24.55 2.94
CA ARG A 393 2.61 -24.58 1.93
C ARG A 393 2.24 -23.17 1.48
N LEU A 394 2.19 -22.97 0.17
CA LEU A 394 1.74 -21.71 -0.45
C LEU A 394 0.23 -21.51 -0.24
N ARG A 395 -0.17 -20.33 0.23
CA ARG A 395 -1.55 -20.00 0.62
C ARG A 395 -2.17 -18.94 -0.30
N GLY A 396 -2.23 -19.24 -1.61
CA GLY A 396 -2.89 -18.40 -2.61
C GLY A 396 -4.39 -18.16 -2.33
N ASP A 397 -5.04 -19.09 -1.65
CA ASP A 397 -6.43 -18.97 -1.19
C ASP A 397 -6.67 -17.72 -0.32
N LEU A 398 -5.72 -17.34 0.52
CA LEU A 398 -5.79 -16.13 1.35
C LEU A 398 -5.66 -14.86 0.52
N LEU A 399 -4.90 -14.92 -0.56
CA LEU A 399 -4.62 -13.78 -1.45
C LEU A 399 -5.63 -13.66 -2.58
N GLY A 400 -6.54 -14.63 -2.73
CA GLY A 400 -7.51 -14.67 -3.82
C GLY A 400 -6.86 -14.79 -5.20
N SER A 401 -5.72 -15.47 -5.28
CA SER A 401 -4.88 -15.56 -6.47
C SER A 401 -4.61 -17.02 -6.82
N ASP A 402 -4.79 -17.37 -8.08
CA ASP A 402 -4.49 -18.71 -8.62
C ASP A 402 -2.98 -18.92 -8.80
N THR A 403 -2.20 -17.85 -8.88
CA THR A 403 -0.73 -17.89 -8.99
C THR A 403 -0.03 -18.12 -7.65
N GLY A 404 -0.75 -18.01 -6.53
CA GLY A 404 -0.22 -18.15 -5.18
C GLY A 404 0.43 -16.89 -4.61
N VAL A 405 0.66 -15.86 -5.42
CA VAL A 405 1.20 -14.56 -4.98
C VAL A 405 0.10 -13.51 -4.92
N ALA A 406 0.42 -12.33 -4.38
CA ALA A 406 -0.50 -11.20 -4.31
C ALA A 406 -1.04 -10.79 -5.69
N LYS A 407 -2.22 -10.16 -5.72
CA LYS A 407 -2.88 -9.73 -6.97
C LYS A 407 -2.16 -8.58 -7.65
N PHE A 408 -1.46 -7.76 -6.87
CA PHE A 408 -0.69 -6.62 -7.35
C PHE A 408 0.64 -6.54 -6.62
N PRO A 409 1.72 -6.04 -7.26
CA PRO A 409 3.00 -5.82 -6.59
C PRO A 409 2.86 -4.86 -5.41
N TYR A 410 3.57 -5.11 -4.33
CA TYR A 410 3.77 -4.12 -3.27
C TYR A 410 4.72 -3.03 -3.79
N VAL A 411 4.14 -1.88 -4.10
CA VAL A 411 4.81 -0.75 -4.74
C VAL A 411 5.28 0.24 -3.68
N ARG A 412 6.57 0.59 -3.71
CA ARG A 412 7.19 1.55 -2.78
C ARG A 412 7.38 2.93 -3.39
N GLU A 413 7.31 3.04 -4.71
CA GLU A 413 7.56 4.30 -5.41
C GLU A 413 6.52 4.54 -6.50
N SER A 414 6.07 5.80 -6.61
CA SER A 414 5.11 6.27 -7.61
C SER A 414 5.71 7.43 -8.40
N ARG A 415 5.09 7.80 -9.52
CA ARG A 415 5.29 9.14 -10.08
C ARG A 415 4.86 10.15 -9.02
N ARG A 416 5.64 11.20 -8.81
CA ARG A 416 5.38 12.23 -7.80
C ARG A 416 5.10 13.54 -8.52
N ILE A 417 3.95 14.15 -8.24
CA ILE A 417 3.55 15.40 -8.90
C ILE A 417 4.56 16.52 -8.64
N LEU A 418 4.79 17.39 -9.61
CA LEU A 418 5.33 18.72 -9.35
C LEU A 418 4.24 19.55 -8.66
N ALA A 419 4.25 19.48 -7.34
CA ALA A 419 3.24 20.08 -6.48
C ALA A 419 3.53 21.55 -6.16
N MET A 420 2.53 22.25 -5.61
CA MET A 420 2.72 23.60 -5.05
C MET A 420 3.78 23.64 -3.94
N LEU A 421 3.98 22.54 -3.24
CA LEU A 421 5.04 22.32 -2.28
C LEU A 421 5.58 20.89 -2.42
N THR A 422 6.91 20.76 -2.49
CA THR A 422 7.56 19.44 -2.43
C THR A 422 8.19 19.27 -1.04
N VAL A 423 7.81 18.18 -0.35
CA VAL A 423 8.42 17.82 0.92
C VAL A 423 9.75 17.13 0.66
N THR A 424 10.80 17.62 1.30
CA THR A 424 12.16 17.10 1.19
C THR A 424 12.65 16.60 2.55
N GLU A 425 13.78 15.90 2.58
CA GLU A 425 14.46 15.48 3.80
C GLU A 425 14.70 16.66 4.78
N ARG A 426 14.94 17.87 4.26
CA ARG A 426 15.16 19.08 5.07
C ARG A 426 13.98 19.39 5.99
N HIS A 427 12.77 18.98 5.62
CA HIS A 427 11.58 19.19 6.43
C HIS A 427 11.41 18.13 7.54
N VAL A 428 11.86 16.88 7.31
CA VAL A 428 11.49 15.75 8.15
C VAL A 428 12.64 14.89 8.65
N GLY A 429 13.77 14.85 7.94
CA GLY A 429 14.94 14.04 8.29
C GLY A 429 15.60 14.54 9.58
N ARG A 430 15.83 13.64 10.54
CA ARG A 430 16.39 14.03 11.85
C ARG A 430 17.77 14.70 11.70
N GLU A 431 18.71 14.03 11.06
CA GLU A 431 20.08 14.54 10.89
C GLU A 431 20.13 15.85 10.10
N GLN A 432 19.35 15.92 9.03
CA GLN A 432 19.23 17.14 8.23
C GLN A 432 18.70 18.31 9.08
N ARG A 433 17.66 18.08 9.89
CA ARG A 433 17.10 19.10 10.79
C ARG A 433 18.08 19.51 11.88
N GLU A 434 18.86 18.58 12.43
CA GLU A 434 19.93 18.87 13.39
C GLU A 434 20.96 19.80 12.78
N LYS A 435 21.39 19.52 11.56
CA LYS A 435 22.35 20.34 10.81
C LYS A 435 21.79 21.74 10.48
N ASP A 436 20.58 21.80 9.92
CA ASP A 436 19.98 23.06 9.47
C ASP A 436 19.65 23.99 10.65
N LEU A 437 19.28 23.47 11.81
CA LEU A 437 18.90 24.24 13.00
C LEU A 437 20.06 24.45 14.00
N GLY A 438 21.20 23.77 13.80
CA GLY A 438 22.35 23.83 14.71
C GLY A 438 22.04 23.31 16.11
N ARG A 439 21.06 22.41 16.29
CA ARG A 439 20.64 21.83 17.56
C ARG A 439 20.23 20.38 17.43
N SER A 440 20.41 19.59 18.49
CA SER A 440 20.06 18.17 18.57
C SER A 440 19.29 17.85 19.85
N GLY A 441 18.79 16.63 19.98
CA GLY A 441 18.18 16.11 21.20
C GLY A 441 16.69 16.41 21.36
N GLU A 442 16.26 16.49 22.63
CA GLU A 442 14.87 16.73 22.99
C GLU A 442 14.40 18.11 22.50
N GLY A 443 13.20 18.15 21.89
CA GLY A 443 12.66 19.40 21.32
C GLY A 443 12.98 19.62 19.84
N LEU A 444 13.80 18.77 19.21
CA LEU A 444 13.91 18.79 17.75
C LEU A 444 12.58 18.37 17.13
N ARG A 445 12.11 19.13 16.14
CA ARG A 445 10.83 18.88 15.44
C ARG A 445 11.05 18.93 13.93
N ALA A 446 10.23 18.20 13.21
CA ALA A 446 10.06 18.41 11.76
C ALA A 446 9.59 19.83 11.47
N GLU A 447 9.67 20.22 10.21
CA GLU A 447 9.09 21.50 9.76
C GLU A 447 7.58 21.50 9.99
N SER A 448 7.07 22.63 10.47
CA SER A 448 5.62 22.81 10.63
C SER A 448 5.07 23.54 9.40
N PHE A 449 4.01 22.97 8.82
CA PHE A 449 3.39 23.54 7.64
C PHE A 449 2.09 24.28 8.01
N PRO A 450 1.98 25.59 7.71
CA PRO A 450 0.73 26.33 7.95
C PRO A 450 -0.50 25.67 7.31
N ASP A 451 -0.29 25.01 6.16
CA ASP A 451 -1.30 24.31 5.38
C ASP A 451 -1.37 22.81 5.66
N SER A 452 -0.99 22.35 6.86
CA SER A 452 -1.10 20.93 7.24
C SER A 452 -2.52 20.42 7.11
N VAL A 453 -2.65 19.22 6.53
CA VAL A 453 -3.92 18.47 6.35
C VAL A 453 -3.86 17.06 6.96
N GLY A 454 -2.79 16.73 7.66
CA GLY A 454 -2.60 15.45 8.30
C GLY A 454 -1.21 15.32 8.91
N ILE A 455 -0.95 14.21 9.57
CA ILE A 455 0.34 13.89 10.19
C ILE A 455 0.76 12.47 9.90
N GLY A 456 2.06 12.20 10.06
CA GLY A 456 2.64 10.87 9.90
C GLY A 456 3.92 10.69 10.72
N SER A 457 4.35 9.47 10.88
CA SER A 457 5.64 9.12 11.47
C SER A 457 6.10 7.76 10.99
N TYR A 458 7.25 7.74 10.34
CA TYR A 458 7.94 6.51 9.93
C TYR A 458 9.39 6.88 9.60
N PRO A 459 10.39 6.03 9.81
CA PRO A 459 11.74 6.32 9.31
C PRO A 459 11.72 6.50 7.80
N ILE A 460 12.69 7.23 7.26
CA ILE A 460 12.94 7.24 5.83
C ILE A 460 13.55 5.88 5.49
N ASP A 461 12.73 5.03 4.87
CA ASP A 461 13.02 3.62 4.58
C ASP A 461 12.93 3.39 3.07
N LEU A 462 14.09 3.40 2.41
CA LEU A 462 14.26 3.11 1.00
C LEU A 462 14.88 1.72 0.84
N HIS A 463 14.25 0.91 0.04
CA HIS A 463 14.69 -0.42 -0.33
C HIS A 463 15.73 -0.38 -1.45
N PRO A 464 16.44 -1.50 -1.70
CA PRO A 464 17.34 -1.61 -2.84
C PRO A 464 16.72 -1.11 -4.14
N SER A 465 17.49 -0.47 -4.99
CA SER A 465 16.96 0.23 -6.16
C SER A 465 17.54 -0.26 -7.49
N THR A 466 16.86 0.06 -8.57
CA THR A 466 17.33 -0.22 -9.94
C THR A 466 18.56 0.59 -10.32
N GLY A 467 18.87 1.67 -9.58
CA GLY A 467 20.10 2.45 -9.71
C GLY A 467 21.32 1.80 -9.07
N GLY A 468 21.11 0.71 -8.32
CA GLY A 468 22.20 0.01 -7.62
C GLY A 468 22.44 0.51 -6.19
N ASP A 469 21.54 1.35 -5.64
CA ASP A 469 21.59 1.69 -4.24
C ASP A 469 21.11 0.49 -3.40
N ASN A 470 21.83 0.23 -2.32
CA ASN A 470 21.36 -0.66 -1.27
C ASN A 470 20.37 0.12 -0.36
N TYR A 471 20.02 -0.41 0.81
CA TYR A 471 19.12 0.27 1.73
C TYR A 471 19.61 1.67 2.09
N ILE A 472 18.69 2.63 2.10
CA ILE A 472 18.85 3.95 2.70
C ILE A 472 17.79 4.05 3.80
N ASP A 473 18.19 3.87 5.05
CA ASP A 473 17.27 3.84 6.21
C ASP A 473 17.86 4.69 7.34
N PHE A 474 17.15 5.75 7.67
CA PHE A 474 17.54 6.66 8.74
C PHE A 474 16.33 7.34 9.40
N PRO A 475 16.49 7.86 10.62
CA PRO A 475 15.38 8.42 11.37
C PRO A 475 14.78 9.67 10.74
N SER A 476 13.46 9.69 10.57
CA SER A 476 12.68 10.92 10.44
C SER A 476 12.20 11.41 11.82
N LEU A 477 11.77 12.66 11.87
CA LEU A 477 10.96 13.19 12.96
C LEU A 477 9.47 12.95 12.64
N PRO A 478 8.58 12.85 13.62
CA PRO A 478 7.14 12.92 13.38
C PRO A 478 6.81 14.19 12.58
N PHE A 479 6.06 14.02 11.47
CA PHE A 479 5.92 15.04 10.43
C PHE A 479 4.45 15.35 10.12
N GLU A 480 4.25 16.43 9.38
CA GLU A 480 2.95 16.90 8.88
C GLU A 480 2.83 16.66 7.38
N ILE A 481 1.59 16.59 6.88
CA ILE A 481 1.27 16.46 5.45
C ILE A 481 0.75 17.82 4.98
N PRO A 482 1.51 18.60 4.19
CA PRO A 482 1.05 19.89 3.71
C PRO A 482 0.03 19.74 2.55
N LEU A 483 -1.01 20.57 2.54
CA LEU A 483 -1.98 20.63 1.45
C LEU A 483 -1.31 20.88 0.10
N GLY A 484 -0.29 21.74 0.11
CA GLY A 484 0.47 22.05 -1.12
C GLY A 484 1.14 20.86 -1.78
N ALA A 485 1.39 19.76 -1.04
CA ALA A 485 1.95 18.54 -1.62
C ALA A 485 0.90 17.70 -2.39
N LEU A 486 -0.39 17.93 -2.17
CA LEU A 486 -1.46 17.22 -2.86
C LEU A 486 -1.89 17.92 -4.17
N ILE A 487 -1.54 19.20 -4.36
CA ILE A 487 -2.05 20.05 -5.44
C ILE A 487 -0.98 20.23 -6.52
N PRO A 488 -1.22 19.82 -7.77
CA PRO A 488 -0.32 20.08 -8.89
C PRO A 488 -0.09 21.57 -9.14
N LYS A 489 1.09 21.92 -9.67
CA LYS A 489 1.41 23.32 -10.02
C LYS A 489 0.51 23.88 -11.12
N ARG A 490 0.14 23.10 -12.12
CA ARG A 490 -0.61 23.55 -13.28
C ARG A 490 -2.05 23.07 -13.32
N VAL A 491 -2.26 21.77 -13.30
CA VAL A 491 -3.61 21.19 -13.45
C VAL A 491 -4.49 21.58 -12.26
N GLU A 492 -5.71 22.09 -12.57
CA GLU A 492 -6.54 22.80 -11.58
C GLU A 492 -7.47 21.89 -10.79
N ASN A 493 -7.96 20.81 -11.42
CA ASN A 493 -8.99 19.94 -10.86
C ASN A 493 -8.51 18.49 -10.63
N LEU A 494 -7.20 18.27 -10.62
CA LEU A 494 -6.56 17.01 -10.23
C LEU A 494 -5.93 17.17 -8.85
N ILE A 495 -6.15 16.18 -7.98
CA ILE A 495 -5.54 16.09 -6.64
C ILE A 495 -4.88 14.73 -6.50
N ALA A 496 -3.64 14.70 -6.00
CA ALA A 496 -2.98 13.45 -5.64
C ALA A 496 -3.60 12.87 -4.35
N ALA A 497 -3.94 11.60 -4.36
CA ALA A 497 -4.67 10.94 -3.26
C ALA A 497 -4.01 9.64 -2.79
N SER A 498 -2.76 9.39 -3.15
CA SER A 498 -1.98 8.21 -2.75
C SER A 498 -0.49 8.59 -2.60
N LYS A 499 0.42 7.70 -2.95
CA LYS A 499 1.88 7.89 -2.90
C LYS A 499 2.43 8.90 -3.91
N ASN A 500 1.61 9.40 -4.81
CA ASN A 500 1.96 10.29 -5.92
C ASN A 500 1.99 11.79 -5.57
N ILE A 501 1.98 12.14 -4.28
CA ILE A 501 2.08 13.52 -3.80
C ILE A 501 3.46 14.15 -4.07
N GLY A 502 3.57 15.46 -3.84
CA GLY A 502 4.82 16.22 -3.96
C GLY A 502 5.82 15.91 -2.86
N VAL A 503 6.58 14.85 -3.03
CA VAL A 503 7.69 14.40 -2.18
C VAL A 503 8.90 14.11 -3.06
N THR A 504 10.10 13.97 -2.46
CA THR A 504 11.30 13.50 -3.16
C THR A 504 11.42 11.98 -3.09
N HIS A 505 12.34 11.40 -3.85
CA HIS A 505 12.72 9.99 -3.70
C HIS A 505 13.02 9.63 -2.24
N ILE A 506 13.79 10.47 -1.55
CA ILE A 506 14.14 10.29 -0.13
C ILE A 506 12.88 10.28 0.76
N THR A 507 12.06 11.31 0.67
CA THR A 507 10.89 11.42 1.55
C THR A 507 9.73 10.50 1.16
N GLN A 508 9.74 9.94 -0.04
CA GLN A 508 8.84 8.82 -0.40
C GLN A 508 8.98 7.68 0.62
N GLY A 509 10.18 7.43 1.14
CA GLY A 509 10.44 6.38 2.13
C GLY A 509 9.57 6.46 3.39
N CYS A 510 9.12 7.64 3.80
CA CYS A 510 8.27 7.80 4.98
C CYS A 510 6.83 8.27 4.68
N TYR A 511 6.55 8.81 3.49
CA TYR A 511 5.20 9.26 3.12
C TYR A 511 4.33 8.18 2.45
N ARG A 512 4.88 7.01 2.12
CA ARG A 512 4.17 5.92 1.43
C ARG A 512 3.44 4.92 2.35
N LEU A 513 3.58 5.05 3.68
CA LEU A 513 3.10 4.05 4.63
C LEU A 513 1.59 4.15 4.86
N HIS A 514 0.99 3.05 5.32
CA HIS A 514 -0.45 2.86 5.44
C HIS A 514 -1.21 4.00 6.13
N PRO A 515 -0.85 4.48 7.36
CA PRO A 515 -1.59 5.56 7.99
C PRO A 515 -1.41 6.89 7.27
N VAL A 516 -0.25 7.12 6.63
CA VAL A 516 0.05 8.35 5.88
C VAL A 516 -0.73 8.37 4.56
N GLU A 517 -0.72 7.27 3.80
CA GLU A 517 -1.49 7.16 2.55
C GLU A 517 -3.00 7.30 2.82
N TRP A 518 -3.51 6.69 3.90
CA TRP A 518 -4.89 6.90 4.32
C TRP A 518 -5.18 8.38 4.61
N GLY A 519 -4.30 9.06 5.35
CA GLY A 519 -4.43 10.48 5.68
C GLY A 519 -4.41 11.38 4.44
N ILE A 520 -3.53 11.10 3.47
CA ILE A 520 -3.47 11.78 2.17
C ILE A 520 -4.80 11.63 1.44
N GLY A 521 -5.31 10.40 1.32
CA GLY A 521 -6.58 10.12 0.65
C GLY A 521 -7.77 10.81 1.31
N GLU A 522 -7.87 10.73 2.64
CA GLU A 522 -8.93 11.39 3.40
C GLU A 522 -8.92 12.91 3.19
N ALA A 523 -7.73 13.52 3.26
CA ALA A 523 -7.57 14.95 2.99
C ALA A 523 -7.97 15.31 1.55
N ALA A 524 -7.57 14.51 0.55
CA ALA A 524 -7.91 14.72 -0.85
C ALA A 524 -9.43 14.73 -1.09
N GLY A 525 -10.15 13.75 -0.51
CA GLY A 525 -11.61 13.70 -0.59
C GLY A 525 -12.29 14.93 0.06
N LEU A 526 -11.79 15.37 1.22
CA LEU A 526 -12.30 16.56 1.92
C LEU A 526 -11.93 17.87 1.22
N VAL A 527 -10.76 17.95 0.56
CA VAL A 527 -10.38 19.09 -0.30
C VAL A 527 -11.42 19.30 -1.40
N VAL A 528 -11.78 18.22 -2.12
CA VAL A 528 -12.79 18.30 -3.19
C VAL A 528 -14.15 18.70 -2.63
N ALA A 529 -14.57 18.12 -1.51
CA ALA A 529 -15.82 18.49 -0.86
C ALA A 529 -15.85 19.98 -0.48
N GLN A 530 -14.76 20.50 0.08
CA GLN A 530 -14.62 21.91 0.43
C GLN A 530 -14.64 22.81 -0.81
N ALA A 531 -13.95 22.40 -1.88
CA ALA A 531 -13.88 23.14 -3.13
C ALA A 531 -15.27 23.30 -3.77
N ILE A 532 -16.06 22.23 -3.77
CA ILE A 532 -17.44 22.23 -4.30
C ILE A 532 -18.35 23.09 -3.41
N ASP A 533 -18.36 22.86 -2.10
CA ASP A 533 -19.23 23.56 -1.15
C ASP A 533 -18.97 25.10 -1.14
N ARG A 534 -17.70 25.48 -1.27
CA ARG A 534 -17.29 26.88 -1.25
C ARG A 534 -17.21 27.53 -2.63
N GLN A 535 -17.29 26.73 -3.70
CA GLN A 535 -17.06 27.16 -5.08
C GLN A 535 -15.68 27.85 -5.26
N VAL A 536 -14.66 27.29 -4.60
CA VAL A 536 -13.28 27.80 -4.58
C VAL A 536 -12.34 26.67 -4.98
N PRO A 537 -11.50 26.85 -6.01
CA PRO A 537 -10.58 25.80 -6.44
C PRO A 537 -9.56 25.45 -5.33
N PRO A 538 -9.06 24.20 -5.27
CA PRO A 538 -8.16 23.71 -4.22
C PRO A 538 -6.94 24.62 -3.96
N ARG A 539 -6.35 25.17 -5.02
CA ARG A 539 -5.22 26.10 -4.93
C ARG A 539 -5.56 27.36 -4.13
N LYS A 540 -6.74 27.94 -4.38
CA LYS A 540 -7.21 29.11 -3.63
C LYS A 540 -7.64 28.78 -2.20
N LEU A 541 -8.07 27.55 -1.92
CA LEU A 541 -8.27 27.09 -0.54
C LEU A 541 -6.97 27.20 0.27
N ARG A 542 -5.83 26.85 -0.35
CA ARG A 542 -4.52 26.93 0.26
C ARG A 542 -4.04 28.38 0.41
N ASP A 543 -4.19 29.19 -0.62
CA ASP A 543 -3.60 30.54 -0.69
C ASP A 543 -4.36 31.57 0.14
N SER A 544 -5.63 31.32 0.49
CA SER A 544 -6.43 32.20 1.34
C SER A 544 -6.39 31.75 2.79
N ALA A 545 -5.80 32.55 3.67
CA ALA A 545 -5.74 32.23 5.11
C ALA A 545 -7.13 31.93 5.71
N LYS A 546 -8.19 32.63 5.27
CA LYS A 546 -9.57 32.40 5.71
C LYS A 546 -10.11 31.06 5.25
N GLU A 547 -9.95 30.73 3.97
CA GLU A 547 -10.45 29.45 3.41
C GLU A 547 -9.64 28.27 3.95
N LEU A 548 -8.33 28.42 4.11
CA LEU A 548 -7.48 27.42 4.74
C LEU A 548 -7.91 27.13 6.19
N ALA A 549 -8.13 28.18 6.99
CA ALA A 549 -8.60 28.01 8.37
C ALA A 549 -9.98 27.32 8.42
N ASN A 550 -10.90 27.68 7.52
CA ASN A 550 -12.21 27.02 7.42
C ASN A 550 -12.05 25.54 7.05
N PHE A 551 -11.16 25.23 6.09
CA PHE A 551 -10.89 23.87 5.69
C PHE A 551 -10.23 23.04 6.81
N GLN A 552 -9.22 23.59 7.48
CA GLN A 552 -8.60 22.93 8.62
C GLN A 552 -9.59 22.72 9.77
N GLY A 553 -10.51 23.66 10.02
CA GLY A 553 -11.62 23.48 10.96
C GLY A 553 -12.53 22.29 10.59
N ARG A 554 -12.83 22.12 9.30
CA ARG A 554 -13.56 20.95 8.79
C ARG A 554 -12.79 19.65 9.01
N LEU A 555 -11.50 19.62 8.69
CA LEU A 555 -10.63 18.46 8.93
C LEU A 555 -10.64 18.04 10.40
N VAL A 556 -10.43 18.98 11.31
CA VAL A 556 -10.45 18.73 12.77
C VAL A 556 -11.79 18.20 13.22
N SER A 557 -12.91 18.74 12.71
CA SER A 557 -14.26 18.26 13.04
C SER A 557 -14.53 16.83 12.58
N GLN A 558 -13.78 16.32 11.59
CA GLN A 558 -13.81 14.94 11.11
C GLN A 558 -12.79 14.03 11.83
N GLY A 559 -12.04 14.58 12.80
CA GLY A 559 -11.06 13.83 13.58
C GLY A 559 -9.70 13.67 12.89
N VAL A 560 -9.37 14.57 11.95
CA VAL A 560 -8.03 14.65 11.37
C VAL A 560 -7.10 15.38 12.35
N GLU A 561 -5.97 14.76 12.66
CA GLU A 561 -4.91 15.38 13.45
C GLU A 561 -4.01 16.21 12.53
N LEU A 562 -3.92 17.52 12.75
CA LEU A 562 -3.13 18.43 11.91
C LEU A 562 -1.73 18.66 12.44
N ARG A 563 -1.48 18.40 13.72
CA ARG A 563 -0.22 18.64 14.43
C ARG A 563 0.11 17.48 15.33
N TRP A 564 1.40 17.22 15.49
CA TRP A 564 1.87 16.33 16.53
C TRP A 564 1.78 17.00 17.90
N PRO A 565 1.44 16.25 18.97
CA PRO A 565 1.39 16.76 20.33
C PRO A 565 2.72 17.31 20.83
#